data_85166b5c3e2902cec82dfe93eb8d1668
#
_entry.id   85166b5c3e2902cec82dfe93eb8d1668
#
_cell.length_a   1.000
_cell.length_b   1.000
_cell.length_c   1.000
_cell.angle_alpha   90.00
_cell.angle_beta   90.00
_cell.angle_gamma   90.00
#
_symmetry.space_group_name_H-M   'P 1'
#
loop_
_entity.id
_entity.type
_entity.pdbx_description
1 polymer ?
#
loop_
_entity_poly.entity_id
_entity_poly.type
_entity_poly.pdbx_seq_one_letter_code
_entity_poly.pdbx_strand_id
1 'polypeptide(L)'
;MKADIVIVGAGIVGISLALALGGKDKKIIILEKNLEKSLKIDRVYSISVMTKNFFQDIGVWNDIKDINRLNGMSIYYRDFSVKNMISFSRRESNINIGYIANSKNIMTSLLKKLEKDKDIILLDNTEITEISNTNEKTIININENESIDAEYIFSCEGTNSIIKKKLEIDNIYDNYDSKALVFNIGHETPNNDIAHQIFLESGPVAFLPINENNFSMVVTIKNEFFNKEKFSDSSICRFIKDISNNIFGEIKLTSKLMQFNLIGFDSKTYKLNNVIFVGDSAHSIHPLAGMGLNLGISDIIEIMSIINNSKQSFNNKNYFSGYARKQKIINKKARQQLKFIERIYSAENEIAKRIIKIGMSSIDKSSYLKKKIVKHANNNLNLF
;
A
#
# COMPACT_ATOMS: atom_id res chain seq x y z
N MET A 1 -6.72 14.30 29.17
CA MET A 1 -5.52 14.91 28.52
C MET A 1 -5.94 15.87 27.41
N LYS A 2 -5.04 16.80 26.97
CA LYS A 2 -5.28 17.62 25.77
C LYS A 2 -4.16 17.38 24.77
N ALA A 3 -4.50 17.34 23.47
CA ALA A 3 -3.57 17.25 22.36
C ALA A 3 -4.06 18.12 21.21
N ASP A 4 -3.15 18.64 20.39
CA ASP A 4 -3.53 19.28 19.12
C ASP A 4 -3.98 18.21 18.11
N ILE A 5 -3.24 17.08 18.10
CA ILE A 5 -3.49 16.00 17.16
C ILE A 5 -3.47 14.65 17.87
N VAL A 6 -4.49 13.84 17.61
CA VAL A 6 -4.50 12.42 17.96
C VAL A 6 -4.43 11.59 16.68
N ILE A 7 -3.49 10.65 16.61
CA ILE A 7 -3.36 9.68 15.52
C ILE A 7 -3.74 8.32 16.09
N VAL A 8 -4.73 7.67 15.49
CA VAL A 8 -5.17 6.34 15.91
C VAL A 8 -4.60 5.30 14.96
N GLY A 9 -3.77 4.43 15.51
CA GLY A 9 -3.02 3.40 14.81
C GLY A 9 -1.54 3.75 14.61
N ALA A 10 -0.64 2.95 15.21
CA ALA A 10 0.81 3.08 15.10
C ALA A 10 1.40 2.17 14.00
N GLY A 11 0.69 1.99 12.89
CA GLY A 11 1.24 1.35 11.68
C GLY A 11 2.18 2.28 10.92
N ILE A 12 2.73 1.80 9.78
CA ILE A 12 3.65 2.58 8.94
C ILE A 12 3.06 3.96 8.60
N VAL A 13 1.79 4.03 8.21
CA VAL A 13 1.13 5.29 7.83
C VAL A 13 0.96 6.22 9.03
N GLY A 14 0.50 5.69 10.17
CA GLY A 14 0.27 6.52 11.37
C GLY A 14 1.54 7.13 11.96
N ILE A 15 2.60 6.32 12.12
CA ILE A 15 3.90 6.82 12.61
C ILE A 15 4.53 7.78 11.60
N SER A 16 4.42 7.49 10.30
CA SER A 16 4.92 8.39 9.25
C SER A 16 4.23 9.74 9.25
N LEU A 17 2.90 9.76 9.48
CA LEU A 17 2.14 11.00 9.63
C LEU A 17 2.59 11.77 10.88
N ALA A 18 2.75 11.08 12.01
CA ALA A 18 3.21 11.71 13.26
C ALA A 18 4.58 12.39 13.07
N LEU A 19 5.55 11.67 12.47
CA LEU A 19 6.87 12.20 12.20
C LEU A 19 6.86 13.38 11.21
N ALA A 20 5.97 13.35 10.20
CA ALA A 20 5.83 14.46 9.26
C ALA A 20 5.22 15.71 9.91
N LEU A 21 4.41 15.53 10.95
CA LEU A 21 3.77 16.59 11.73
C LEU A 21 4.66 17.10 12.87
N GLY A 22 5.63 16.30 13.31
CA GLY A 22 6.57 16.64 14.38
C GLY A 22 7.37 17.92 14.09
N GLY A 23 7.89 18.55 15.16
CA GLY A 23 8.67 19.78 15.08
C GLY A 23 7.89 21.03 14.63
N LYS A 24 6.56 21.01 14.74
CA LYS A 24 5.66 22.12 14.35
C LYS A 24 4.93 22.73 15.55
N ASP A 25 5.51 22.66 16.74
CA ASP A 25 4.93 23.13 18.00
C ASP A 25 3.52 22.55 18.25
N LYS A 26 3.30 21.29 17.85
CA LYS A 26 2.05 20.56 18.02
C LYS A 26 2.26 19.36 18.93
N LYS A 27 1.40 19.25 19.96
CA LYS A 27 1.36 18.08 20.82
C LYS A 27 0.62 16.94 20.11
N ILE A 28 1.34 15.89 19.76
CA ILE A 28 0.83 14.73 19.02
C ILE A 28 0.75 13.52 19.97
N ILE A 29 -0.40 12.86 19.99
CA ILE A 29 -0.58 11.60 20.70
C ILE A 29 -0.93 10.51 19.68
N ILE A 30 -0.17 9.42 19.69
CA ILE A 30 -0.47 8.21 18.90
C ILE A 30 -1.11 7.20 19.83
N LEU A 31 -2.26 6.66 19.46
CA LEU A 31 -2.96 5.58 20.16
C LEU A 31 -2.79 4.28 19.40
N GLU A 32 -2.28 3.24 20.05
CA GLU A 32 -2.14 1.91 19.45
C GLU A 32 -2.73 0.85 20.39
N LYS A 33 -3.50 -0.06 19.82
CA LYS A 33 -4.13 -1.14 20.58
C LYS A 33 -3.13 -2.24 20.96
N ASN A 34 -2.18 -2.56 20.10
CA ASN A 34 -1.19 -3.60 20.33
C ASN A 34 -0.02 -3.48 19.36
N LEU A 35 1.00 -2.74 19.77
CA LEU A 35 2.18 -2.48 18.95
C LEU A 35 2.98 -3.76 18.66
N GLU A 36 3.09 -4.65 19.65
CA GLU A 36 3.81 -5.92 19.47
C GLU A 36 3.20 -6.79 18.36
N LYS A 37 1.87 -6.85 18.30
CA LYS A 37 1.16 -7.57 17.25
C LYS A 37 1.40 -6.94 15.88
N SER A 38 1.41 -5.61 15.79
CA SER A 38 1.67 -4.86 14.57
C SER A 38 3.10 -5.11 14.05
N LEU A 39 4.08 -5.27 14.93
CA LEU A 39 5.48 -5.58 14.60
C LEU A 39 5.70 -7.02 14.14
N LYS A 40 4.82 -7.96 14.51
CA LYS A 40 4.90 -9.37 14.07
C LYS A 40 4.43 -9.56 12.61
N ILE A 41 3.82 -8.55 12.01
CA ILE A 41 3.39 -8.62 10.61
C ILE A 41 4.61 -8.46 9.71
N ASP A 42 4.95 -9.53 9.00
CA ASP A 42 6.06 -9.55 8.06
C ASP A 42 5.52 -9.51 6.62
N ARG A 43 5.46 -8.32 6.05
CA ARG A 43 5.03 -8.08 4.66
C ARG A 43 6.13 -7.42 3.87
N VAL A 44 6.20 -7.75 2.61
CA VAL A 44 7.08 -7.10 1.64
C VAL A 44 6.27 -6.06 0.86
N TYR A 45 6.80 -4.85 0.78
CA TYR A 45 6.19 -3.74 0.05
C TYR A 45 7.02 -3.33 -1.16
N SER A 46 6.32 -3.02 -2.23
CA SER A 46 6.87 -2.24 -3.34
C SER A 46 6.78 -0.76 -2.99
N ILE A 47 7.93 -0.09 -2.95
CA ILE A 47 8.09 1.31 -2.56
C ILE A 47 8.31 2.15 -3.81
N SER A 48 7.40 3.07 -4.09
CA SER A 48 7.54 4.03 -5.19
C SER A 48 8.61 5.07 -4.90
N VAL A 49 9.08 5.77 -5.93
CA VAL A 49 10.04 6.87 -5.77
C VAL A 49 9.46 7.99 -4.91
N MET A 50 8.17 8.27 -5.04
CA MET A 50 7.47 9.25 -4.21
C MET A 50 7.52 8.86 -2.72
N THR A 51 7.17 7.62 -2.39
CA THR A 51 7.23 7.10 -1.02
C THR A 51 8.65 7.11 -0.47
N LYS A 52 9.64 6.73 -1.28
CA LYS A 52 11.05 6.82 -0.93
C LYS A 52 11.45 8.26 -0.58
N ASN A 53 11.10 9.23 -1.40
CA ASN A 53 11.42 10.64 -1.16
C ASN A 53 10.76 11.13 0.13
N PHE A 54 9.50 10.80 0.35
CA PHE A 54 8.81 11.11 1.61
C PHE A 54 9.53 10.53 2.83
N PHE A 55 9.94 9.25 2.81
CA PHE A 55 10.72 8.64 3.90
C PHE A 55 12.08 9.31 4.08
N GLN A 56 12.66 9.85 3.01
CA GLN A 56 13.89 10.62 3.08
C GLN A 56 13.65 11.98 3.75
N ASP A 57 12.55 12.66 3.40
CA ASP A 57 12.19 13.96 3.96
C ASP A 57 11.93 13.90 5.47
N ILE A 58 11.29 12.82 5.96
CA ILE A 58 11.12 12.58 7.41
C ILE A 58 12.36 11.95 8.07
N GLY A 59 13.46 11.78 7.32
CA GLY A 59 14.76 11.31 7.85
C GLY A 59 14.80 9.85 8.28
N VAL A 60 14.00 8.98 7.65
CA VAL A 60 13.88 7.54 7.98
C VAL A 60 14.53 6.64 6.93
N TRP A 61 14.58 7.07 5.66
CA TRP A 61 14.98 6.22 4.54
C TRP A 61 16.34 5.55 4.69
N ASN A 62 17.35 6.28 5.14
CA ASN A 62 18.72 5.76 5.24
C ASN A 62 18.91 4.75 6.39
N ASP A 63 17.97 4.69 7.33
CA ASP A 63 17.99 3.77 8.47
C ASP A 63 17.25 2.46 8.16
N ILE A 64 16.47 2.40 7.07
CA ILE A 64 15.76 1.18 6.65
C ILE A 64 16.79 0.18 6.10
N LYS A 65 16.86 -1.00 6.74
CA LYS A 65 17.75 -2.09 6.32
C LYS A 65 17.14 -2.89 5.17
N ASP A 66 17.99 -3.60 4.44
CA ASP A 66 17.63 -4.60 3.43
C ASP A 66 16.65 -4.06 2.38
N ILE A 67 16.91 -2.83 1.91
CA ILE A 67 16.17 -2.27 0.77
C ILE A 67 16.76 -2.83 -0.51
N ASN A 68 15.93 -3.52 -1.30
CA ASN A 68 16.32 -3.94 -2.63
C ASN A 68 15.87 -2.90 -3.67
N ARG A 69 16.80 -2.35 -4.45
CA ARG A 69 16.52 -1.41 -5.53
C ARG A 69 16.24 -2.15 -6.83
N LEU A 70 15.08 -1.94 -7.41
CA LEU A 70 14.71 -2.59 -8.66
C LEU A 70 15.55 -2.11 -9.85
N ASN A 71 16.13 -3.04 -10.58
CA ASN A 71 16.78 -2.83 -11.87
C ASN A 71 15.78 -2.84 -13.02
N GLY A 72 14.66 -3.55 -12.85
CA GLY A 72 13.64 -3.66 -13.86
C GLY A 72 12.31 -4.18 -13.31
N MET A 73 11.30 -4.13 -14.19
CA MET A 73 10.01 -4.79 -13.99
C MET A 73 9.56 -5.37 -15.33
N SER A 74 9.17 -6.64 -15.32
CA SER A 74 8.64 -7.32 -16.50
C SER A 74 7.18 -7.73 -16.26
N ILE A 75 6.30 -7.35 -17.17
CA ILE A 75 4.87 -7.66 -17.14
C ILE A 75 4.57 -8.65 -18.26
N TYR A 76 3.97 -9.78 -17.89
CA TYR A 76 3.64 -10.86 -18.81
C TYR A 76 2.12 -11.06 -18.91
N TYR A 77 1.67 -11.53 -20.06
CA TYR A 77 0.27 -11.87 -20.30
C TYR A 77 0.13 -13.35 -20.60
N ARG A 78 -0.57 -14.07 -19.71
CA ARG A 78 -0.90 -15.51 -19.77
C ARG A 78 0.26 -16.48 -19.54
N ASP A 79 1.47 -16.17 -19.97
CA ASP A 79 2.65 -17.02 -19.82
C ASP A 79 3.92 -16.18 -19.59
N PHE A 80 4.97 -16.81 -19.14
CA PHE A 80 6.28 -16.17 -18.91
C PHE A 80 7.09 -16.10 -20.22
N SER A 81 6.46 -15.69 -21.32
CA SER A 81 7.04 -15.63 -22.64
C SER A 81 7.47 -14.22 -23.02
N VAL A 82 8.67 -14.09 -23.59
CA VAL A 82 9.20 -12.82 -24.10
C VAL A 82 8.30 -12.21 -25.18
N LYS A 83 7.57 -13.03 -25.94
CA LYS A 83 6.64 -12.55 -26.99
C LYS A 83 5.41 -11.83 -26.42
N ASN A 84 5.07 -12.10 -25.15
CA ASN A 84 3.90 -11.57 -24.46
C ASN A 84 4.30 -10.69 -23.26
N MET A 85 5.40 -9.94 -23.38
CA MET A 85 6.02 -9.19 -22.29
C MET A 85 6.12 -7.70 -22.60
N ILE A 86 6.02 -6.89 -21.55
CA ILE A 86 6.52 -5.51 -21.53
C ILE A 86 7.64 -5.45 -20.49
N SER A 87 8.82 -5.03 -20.91
CA SER A 87 9.97 -4.87 -20.01
C SER A 87 10.28 -3.40 -19.75
N PHE A 88 10.36 -3.07 -18.49
CA PHE A 88 10.79 -1.76 -18.00
C PHE A 88 12.18 -1.93 -17.40
N SER A 89 13.19 -1.33 -17.99
CA SER A 89 14.56 -1.37 -17.51
C SER A 89 15.00 0.01 -17.04
N ARG A 90 15.64 0.06 -15.88
CA ARG A 90 16.25 1.30 -15.36
C ARG A 90 17.35 1.84 -16.28
N ARG A 91 18.14 0.94 -16.88
CA ARG A 91 19.24 1.33 -17.78
C ARG A 91 18.71 1.99 -19.05
N GLU A 92 17.66 1.43 -19.66
CA GLU A 92 17.08 1.94 -20.92
C GLU A 92 16.29 3.23 -20.70
N SER A 93 15.56 3.35 -19.60
CA SER A 93 14.69 4.49 -19.33
C SER A 93 15.42 5.65 -18.64
N ASN A 94 16.55 5.38 -17.98
CA ASN A 94 17.22 6.27 -17.02
C ASN A 94 16.27 6.77 -15.93
N ILE A 95 15.23 5.97 -15.60
CA ILE A 95 14.22 6.28 -14.59
C ILE A 95 14.29 5.20 -13.50
N ASN A 96 14.19 5.64 -12.26
CA ASN A 96 14.10 4.71 -11.14
C ASN A 96 12.73 3.99 -11.17
N ILE A 97 12.73 2.66 -11.05
CA ILE A 97 11.52 1.83 -11.13
C ILE A 97 10.84 1.69 -9.77
N GLY A 98 11.64 1.68 -8.69
CA GLY A 98 11.16 1.53 -7.34
C GLY A 98 12.09 0.69 -6.48
N TYR A 99 11.60 0.29 -5.34
CA TYR A 99 12.33 -0.47 -4.33
C TYR A 99 11.42 -1.52 -3.70
N ILE A 100 12.04 -2.55 -3.14
CA ILE A 100 11.37 -3.56 -2.32
C ILE A 100 11.91 -3.45 -0.90
N ALA A 101 11.03 -3.42 0.08
CA ALA A 101 11.40 -3.34 1.49
C ALA A 101 10.43 -4.15 2.35
N ASN A 102 10.96 -4.70 3.44
CA ASN A 102 10.18 -5.45 4.42
C ASN A 102 9.51 -4.48 5.41
N SER A 103 8.25 -4.75 5.77
CA SER A 103 7.48 -3.96 6.73
C SER A 103 8.16 -3.82 8.08
N LYS A 104 8.79 -4.89 8.57
CA LYS A 104 9.49 -4.91 9.85
C LYS A 104 10.66 -3.93 9.87
N ASN A 105 11.44 -3.87 8.80
CA ASN A 105 12.58 -2.95 8.70
C ASN A 105 12.12 -1.48 8.62
N ILE A 106 11.03 -1.22 7.88
CA ILE A 106 10.41 0.11 7.82
C ILE A 106 9.93 0.52 9.21
N MET A 107 9.16 -0.33 9.89
CA MET A 107 8.63 -0.07 11.23
C MET A 107 9.73 0.17 12.26
N THR A 108 10.78 -0.64 12.24
CA THR A 108 11.93 -0.48 13.15
C THR A 108 12.58 0.90 12.99
N SER A 109 12.76 1.35 11.76
CA SER A 109 13.35 2.66 11.47
C SER A 109 12.43 3.82 11.87
N LEU A 110 11.12 3.69 11.64
CA LEU A 110 10.11 4.65 12.05
C LEU A 110 10.06 4.80 13.58
N LEU A 111 10.01 3.68 14.32
CA LEU A 111 9.98 3.69 15.79
C LEU A 111 11.26 4.29 16.39
N LYS A 112 12.43 3.90 15.85
CA LYS A 112 13.71 4.48 16.27
C LYS A 112 13.77 5.99 16.04
N LYS A 113 13.12 6.51 15.01
CA LYS A 113 13.01 7.95 14.76
C LYS A 113 12.01 8.59 15.72
N LEU A 114 10.87 7.92 15.97
CA LEU A 114 9.83 8.38 16.86
C LEU A 114 10.33 8.55 18.31
N GLU A 115 11.12 7.62 18.84
CA GLU A 115 11.72 7.66 20.17
C GLU A 115 12.57 8.91 20.43
N LYS A 116 13.08 9.55 19.37
CA LYS A 116 13.89 10.76 19.46
C LYS A 116 13.08 12.05 19.46
N ASP A 117 11.79 11.97 19.15
CA ASP A 117 10.90 13.12 19.07
C ASP A 117 10.13 13.26 20.39
N LYS A 118 10.39 14.37 21.12
CA LYS A 118 9.79 14.62 22.42
C LYS A 118 8.37 15.17 22.37
N ASP A 119 7.94 15.65 21.21
CA ASP A 119 6.62 16.25 21.03
C ASP A 119 5.56 15.20 20.65
N ILE A 120 5.99 13.96 20.38
CA ILE A 120 5.14 12.86 20.02
C ILE A 120 5.09 11.82 21.13
N ILE A 121 3.90 11.56 21.65
CA ILE A 121 3.65 10.57 22.70
C ILE A 121 2.98 9.35 22.09
N LEU A 122 3.59 8.17 22.20
CA LEU A 122 2.98 6.89 21.83
C LEU A 122 2.37 6.22 23.06
N LEU A 123 1.06 6.03 23.04
CA LEU A 123 0.31 5.26 24.04
C LEU A 123 -0.03 3.89 23.44
N ASP A 124 0.73 2.88 23.81
CA ASP A 124 0.45 1.48 23.45
C ASP A 124 -0.57 0.85 24.40
N ASN A 125 -1.12 -0.30 24.02
CA ASN A 125 -2.14 -1.03 24.79
C ASN A 125 -3.34 -0.13 25.15
N THR A 126 -3.71 0.76 24.22
CA THR A 126 -4.78 1.75 24.43
C THR A 126 -5.99 1.38 23.58
N GLU A 127 -7.12 1.12 24.25
CA GLU A 127 -8.38 0.82 23.58
C GLU A 127 -9.30 2.03 23.57
N ILE A 128 -9.89 2.32 22.42
CA ILE A 128 -10.86 3.40 22.26
C ILE A 128 -12.24 2.88 22.64
N THR A 129 -12.80 3.41 23.73
CA THR A 129 -14.12 3.02 24.23
C THR A 129 -15.23 3.82 23.59
N GLU A 130 -15.03 5.14 23.40
CA GLU A 130 -16.03 6.04 22.82
C GLU A 130 -15.37 7.19 22.07
N ILE A 131 -16.10 7.78 21.13
CA ILE A 131 -15.73 9.02 20.44
C ILE A 131 -16.93 9.96 20.37
N SER A 132 -16.76 11.17 20.87
CA SER A 132 -17.69 12.27 20.70
C SER A 132 -17.09 13.26 19.71
N ASN A 133 -17.73 13.40 18.54
CA ASN A 133 -17.24 14.24 17.45
C ASN A 133 -18.31 15.27 17.06
N THR A 134 -18.34 16.36 17.79
CA THR A 134 -19.24 17.50 17.51
C THR A 134 -18.56 18.53 16.59
N ASN A 135 -19.31 19.53 16.18
CA ASN A 135 -18.76 20.64 15.42
C ASN A 135 -17.75 21.48 16.21
N GLU A 136 -17.76 21.43 17.52
CA GLU A 136 -16.96 22.29 18.40
C GLU A 136 -15.79 21.56 19.01
N LYS A 137 -15.96 20.26 19.28
CA LYS A 137 -15.02 19.49 20.07
C LYS A 137 -15.01 18.02 19.65
N THR A 138 -13.82 17.43 19.66
CA THR A 138 -13.65 16.00 19.48
C THR A 138 -12.96 15.40 20.70
N ILE A 139 -13.63 14.46 21.36
CA ILE A 139 -13.14 13.78 22.55
C ILE A 139 -13.07 12.29 22.23
N ILE A 140 -11.94 11.68 22.55
CA ILE A 140 -11.76 10.23 22.55
C ILE A 140 -11.69 9.76 23.99
N ASN A 141 -12.56 8.85 24.37
CA ASN A 141 -12.46 8.11 25.62
C ASN A 141 -11.62 6.86 25.36
N ILE A 142 -10.61 6.67 26.21
CA ILE A 142 -9.66 5.57 26.13
C ILE A 142 -9.68 4.79 27.46
N ASN A 143 -9.52 3.46 27.35
CA ASN A 143 -9.54 2.58 28.50
C ASN A 143 -10.80 2.79 29.38
N GLU A 144 -10.74 2.61 30.71
CA GLU A 144 -11.95 2.66 31.54
C GLU A 144 -12.36 4.08 31.96
N ASN A 145 -11.40 5.02 32.15
CA ASN A 145 -11.74 6.34 32.72
C ASN A 145 -10.88 7.52 32.21
N GLU A 146 -10.23 7.38 31.06
CA GLU A 146 -9.39 8.43 30.52
C GLU A 146 -9.99 9.04 29.24
N SER A 147 -9.80 10.33 29.07
CA SER A 147 -10.24 11.04 27.86
C SER A 147 -9.19 11.97 27.30
N ILE A 148 -9.18 12.10 25.98
CA ILE A 148 -8.31 13.02 25.26
C ILE A 148 -9.19 13.99 24.47
N ASP A 149 -9.00 15.27 24.73
CA ASP A 149 -9.58 16.38 23.96
C ASP A 149 -8.59 16.74 22.85
N ALA A 150 -9.00 16.64 21.60
CA ALA A 150 -8.16 16.84 20.44
C ALA A 150 -8.76 17.85 19.46
N GLU A 151 -7.90 18.70 18.85
CA GLU A 151 -8.32 19.57 17.75
C GLU A 151 -8.61 18.73 16.50
N TYR A 152 -7.73 17.75 16.18
CA TYR A 152 -7.92 16.83 15.06
C TYR A 152 -7.60 15.40 15.44
N ILE A 153 -8.34 14.48 14.84
CA ILE A 153 -8.09 13.04 14.91
C ILE A 153 -7.79 12.52 13.51
N PHE A 154 -6.66 11.83 13.36
CA PHE A 154 -6.33 11.09 12.15
C PHE A 154 -6.49 9.59 12.42
N SER A 155 -7.45 8.95 11.76
CA SER A 155 -7.64 7.51 11.82
C SER A 155 -6.72 6.83 10.80
N CYS A 156 -5.69 6.13 11.29
CA CYS A 156 -4.70 5.36 10.54
C CYS A 156 -4.73 3.88 10.91
N GLU A 157 -5.88 3.36 11.36
CA GLU A 157 -6.08 2.02 11.95
C GLU A 157 -6.15 0.88 10.92
N GLY A 158 -6.02 1.19 9.64
CA GLY A 158 -6.19 0.20 8.58
C GLY A 158 -7.66 -0.14 8.30
N THR A 159 -7.89 -1.29 7.67
CA THR A 159 -9.20 -1.68 7.13
C THR A 159 -10.31 -1.86 8.18
N ASN A 160 -9.95 -2.14 9.42
CA ASN A 160 -10.87 -2.43 10.52
C ASN A 160 -11.02 -1.26 11.51
N SER A 161 -11.01 -0.02 11.00
CA SER A 161 -11.06 1.18 11.84
C SER A 161 -12.22 1.15 12.85
N ILE A 162 -11.86 1.26 14.15
CA ILE A 162 -12.84 1.38 15.25
C ILE A 162 -13.50 2.75 15.23
N ILE A 163 -12.75 3.79 14.83
CA ILE A 163 -13.28 5.16 14.68
C ILE A 163 -14.43 5.18 13.67
N LYS A 164 -14.27 4.54 12.50
CA LYS A 164 -15.37 4.46 11.52
C LYS A 164 -16.58 3.75 12.06
N LYS A 165 -16.37 2.64 12.78
CA LYS A 165 -17.48 1.86 13.38
C LYS A 165 -18.25 2.71 14.39
N LYS A 166 -17.55 3.43 15.26
CA LYS A 166 -18.16 4.27 16.30
C LYS A 166 -18.85 5.52 15.75
N LEU A 167 -18.39 6.02 14.59
CA LEU A 167 -18.99 7.15 13.88
C LEU A 167 -20.00 6.73 12.80
N GLU A 168 -20.32 5.44 12.70
CA GLU A 168 -21.28 4.87 11.76
C GLU A 168 -20.99 5.25 10.30
N ILE A 169 -19.71 5.30 9.93
CA ILE A 169 -19.28 5.65 8.59
C ILE A 169 -19.23 4.41 7.70
N ASP A 170 -20.05 4.42 6.66
CA ASP A 170 -20.15 3.37 5.68
C ASP A 170 -18.99 3.36 4.67
N ASN A 171 -18.75 2.18 4.12
CA ASN A 171 -17.86 1.94 2.98
C ASN A 171 -18.67 1.53 1.74
N ILE A 172 -18.13 1.88 0.58
CA ILE A 172 -18.53 1.32 -0.71
C ILE A 172 -17.55 0.20 -1.02
N TYR A 173 -18.02 -1.04 -0.97
CA TYR A 173 -17.17 -2.22 -1.15
C TYR A 173 -17.03 -2.60 -2.62
N ASP A 174 -15.81 -3.04 -2.98
CA ASP A 174 -15.55 -3.81 -4.19
C ASP A 174 -15.25 -5.26 -3.79
N ASN A 175 -16.10 -6.18 -4.17
CA ASN A 175 -15.81 -7.60 -4.03
C ASN A 175 -15.12 -8.09 -5.30
N TYR A 176 -13.87 -8.53 -5.17
CA TYR A 176 -13.09 -9.06 -6.29
C TYR A 176 -13.33 -10.56 -6.52
N ASP A 177 -14.15 -11.20 -5.70
CA ASP A 177 -14.37 -12.65 -5.72
C ASP A 177 -13.09 -13.47 -5.87
N SER A 178 -12.08 -13.06 -5.13
CA SER A 178 -10.70 -13.58 -5.24
C SER A 178 -10.04 -13.63 -3.87
N LYS A 179 -9.02 -14.48 -3.77
CA LYS A 179 -8.12 -14.55 -2.61
C LYS A 179 -6.70 -14.17 -3.01
N ALA A 180 -5.95 -13.61 -2.08
CA ALA A 180 -4.52 -13.45 -2.20
C ALA A 180 -3.80 -14.49 -1.34
N LEU A 181 -2.83 -15.18 -1.95
CA LEU A 181 -1.85 -16.00 -1.26
C LEU A 181 -0.55 -15.20 -1.22
N VAL A 182 0.02 -15.05 -0.03
CA VAL A 182 1.27 -14.32 0.19
C VAL A 182 2.25 -15.23 0.90
N PHE A 183 3.43 -15.39 0.31
CA PHE A 183 4.50 -16.25 0.82
C PHE A 183 5.85 -15.87 0.20
N ASN A 184 6.93 -16.34 0.78
CA ASN A 184 8.27 -16.16 0.21
C ASN A 184 8.80 -17.49 -0.36
N ILE A 185 9.55 -17.39 -1.45
CA ILE A 185 10.22 -18.52 -2.07
C ILE A 185 11.72 -18.26 -2.20
N GLY A 186 12.52 -19.32 -2.04
CA GLY A 186 13.90 -19.39 -2.48
C GLY A 186 13.98 -20.07 -3.85
N HIS A 187 14.95 -19.66 -4.67
CA HIS A 187 15.17 -20.20 -6.01
C HIS A 187 16.67 -20.22 -6.37
N GLU A 188 17.04 -21.05 -7.35
CA GLU A 188 18.45 -21.30 -7.70
C GLU A 188 19.05 -20.23 -8.62
N THR A 189 18.29 -19.79 -9.62
CA THR A 189 18.79 -18.87 -10.64
C THR A 189 18.67 -17.42 -10.18
N PRO A 190 19.77 -16.65 -10.03
CA PRO A 190 19.71 -15.25 -9.60
C PRO A 190 18.79 -14.37 -10.48
N ASN A 191 17.99 -13.49 -9.86
CA ASN A 191 16.96 -12.71 -10.57
C ASN A 191 17.38 -11.32 -11.04
N ASN A 192 18.59 -10.85 -10.75
CA ASN A 192 19.11 -9.52 -11.14
C ASN A 192 18.22 -8.32 -10.70
N ASP A 193 17.49 -8.44 -9.58
CA ASP A 193 16.61 -7.41 -9.03
C ASP A 193 15.48 -6.96 -9.98
N ILE A 194 14.96 -7.88 -10.75
CA ILE A 194 13.82 -7.64 -11.64
C ILE A 194 12.55 -8.16 -10.95
N ALA A 195 11.57 -7.26 -10.79
CA ALA A 195 10.22 -7.67 -10.40
C ALA A 195 9.45 -8.25 -11.60
N HIS A 196 8.66 -9.29 -11.38
CA HIS A 196 7.84 -9.87 -12.43
C HIS A 196 6.36 -9.86 -12.05
N GLN A 197 5.50 -9.53 -12.99
CA GLN A 197 4.04 -9.59 -12.86
C GLN A 197 3.48 -10.41 -14.00
N ILE A 198 2.79 -11.49 -13.69
CA ILE A 198 2.12 -12.32 -14.70
C ILE A 198 0.62 -12.17 -14.53
N PHE A 199 -0.08 -11.86 -15.61
CA PHE A 199 -1.53 -11.83 -15.66
C PHE A 199 -2.07 -13.14 -16.21
N LEU A 200 -2.42 -14.07 -15.31
CA LEU A 200 -3.08 -15.34 -15.63
C LEU A 200 -4.60 -15.16 -15.69
N GLU A 201 -5.30 -16.15 -16.20
CA GLU A 201 -6.78 -16.21 -16.21
C GLU A 201 -7.35 -16.32 -14.80
N SER A 202 -6.68 -17.11 -13.95
CA SER A 202 -7.02 -17.27 -12.55
C SER A 202 -6.77 -16.01 -11.72
N GLY A 203 -5.94 -15.08 -12.19
CA GLY A 203 -5.57 -13.84 -11.51
C GLY A 203 -4.09 -13.48 -11.68
N PRO A 204 -3.69 -12.29 -11.23
CA PRO A 204 -2.31 -11.85 -11.31
C PRO A 204 -1.40 -12.52 -10.29
N VAL A 205 -0.15 -12.78 -10.70
CA VAL A 205 0.94 -13.29 -9.85
C VAL A 205 2.10 -12.31 -9.88
N ALA A 206 2.53 -11.83 -8.71
CA ALA A 206 3.68 -10.94 -8.56
C ALA A 206 4.85 -11.66 -7.91
N PHE A 207 6.04 -11.46 -8.47
CA PHE A 207 7.33 -11.88 -7.96
C PHE A 207 8.09 -10.61 -7.55
N LEU A 208 8.24 -10.36 -6.27
CA LEU A 208 8.93 -9.19 -5.73
C LEU A 208 10.31 -9.62 -5.21
N PRO A 209 11.43 -9.22 -5.83
CA PRO A 209 12.75 -9.66 -5.45
C PRO A 209 13.14 -9.08 -4.08
N ILE A 210 13.29 -9.95 -3.07
CA ILE A 210 13.81 -9.57 -1.75
C ILE A 210 15.34 -9.45 -1.83
N ASN A 211 15.96 -10.40 -2.52
CA ASN A 211 17.38 -10.45 -2.86
C ASN A 211 17.57 -11.33 -4.10
N GLU A 212 18.82 -11.62 -4.46
CA GLU A 212 19.16 -12.36 -5.68
C GLU A 212 18.47 -13.71 -5.83
N ASN A 213 18.24 -14.43 -4.71
CA ASN A 213 17.70 -15.78 -4.72
C ASN A 213 16.38 -15.95 -3.96
N ASN A 214 15.72 -14.83 -3.61
CA ASN A 214 14.43 -14.89 -2.91
C ASN A 214 13.43 -13.91 -3.50
N PHE A 215 12.20 -14.40 -3.70
CA PHE A 215 11.04 -13.58 -4.02
C PHE A 215 10.00 -13.58 -2.90
N SER A 216 9.37 -12.46 -2.66
CA SER A 216 8.06 -12.43 -2.04
C SER A 216 7.00 -12.55 -3.13
N MET A 217 6.12 -13.51 -2.96
CA MET A 217 5.07 -13.84 -3.90
C MET A 217 3.74 -13.26 -3.44
N VAL A 218 3.01 -12.65 -4.37
CA VAL A 218 1.59 -12.31 -4.19
C VAL A 218 0.81 -12.95 -5.32
N VAL A 219 0.09 -14.00 -5.01
CA VAL A 219 -0.69 -14.78 -5.97
C VAL A 219 -2.16 -14.45 -5.75
N THR A 220 -2.79 -13.77 -6.68
CA THR A 220 -4.24 -13.56 -6.66
C THR A 220 -4.92 -14.66 -7.44
N ILE A 221 -5.93 -15.27 -6.84
CA ILE A 221 -6.68 -16.38 -7.44
C ILE A 221 -8.17 -16.13 -7.26
N LYS A 222 -8.93 -16.16 -8.36
CA LYS A 222 -10.39 -16.11 -8.33
C LYS A 222 -10.95 -17.32 -7.57
N ASN A 223 -12.02 -17.15 -6.81
CA ASN A 223 -12.61 -18.20 -5.99
C ASN A 223 -13.00 -19.44 -6.80
N GLU A 224 -13.44 -19.29 -8.04
CA GLU A 224 -13.77 -20.41 -8.94
C GLU A 224 -12.58 -21.35 -9.22
N PHE A 225 -11.35 -20.81 -9.31
CA PHE A 225 -10.12 -21.59 -9.45
C PHE A 225 -9.62 -22.07 -8.09
N PHE A 226 -9.70 -21.21 -7.07
CA PHE A 226 -9.21 -21.52 -5.73
C PHE A 226 -9.89 -22.75 -5.12
N ASN A 227 -11.18 -22.89 -5.31
CA ASN A 227 -11.97 -23.99 -4.73
C ASN A 227 -11.72 -25.35 -5.43
N LYS A 228 -11.10 -25.35 -6.62
CA LYS A 228 -10.74 -26.56 -7.36
C LYS A 228 -9.40 -27.14 -6.97
N GLU A 229 -8.54 -26.36 -6.31
CA GLU A 229 -7.17 -26.76 -5.99
C GLU A 229 -6.94 -26.81 -4.48
N LYS A 230 -6.22 -27.85 -4.03
CA LYS A 230 -5.69 -27.90 -2.67
C LYS A 230 -4.29 -27.30 -2.67
N PHE A 231 -4.15 -26.11 -2.11
CA PHE A 231 -2.87 -25.44 -1.99
C PHE A 231 -2.07 -26.02 -0.81
N SER A 232 -1.17 -26.95 -1.12
CA SER A 232 -0.10 -27.41 -0.24
C SER A 232 1.22 -26.75 -0.65
N ASP A 233 2.24 -26.81 0.21
CA ASP A 233 3.56 -26.26 -0.10
C ASP A 233 4.13 -26.83 -1.41
N SER A 234 3.97 -28.13 -1.64
CA SER A 234 4.45 -28.80 -2.85
C SER A 234 3.65 -28.40 -4.10
N SER A 235 2.32 -28.25 -3.98
CA SER A 235 1.48 -27.83 -5.11
C SER A 235 1.75 -26.39 -5.53
N ILE A 236 1.99 -25.50 -4.55
CA ILE A 236 2.37 -24.11 -4.81
C ILE A 236 3.73 -24.00 -5.49
N CYS A 237 4.74 -24.71 -4.99
CA CYS A 237 6.07 -24.71 -5.62
C CYS A 237 5.99 -25.20 -7.07
N ARG A 238 5.23 -26.26 -7.32
CA ARG A 238 4.97 -26.75 -8.69
C ARG A 238 4.26 -25.69 -9.55
N PHE A 239 3.18 -25.10 -9.05
CA PHE A 239 2.46 -24.04 -9.75
C PHE A 239 3.39 -22.87 -10.13
N ILE A 240 4.23 -22.39 -9.20
CA ILE A 240 5.17 -21.30 -9.50
C ILE A 240 6.20 -21.73 -10.53
N LYS A 241 6.72 -22.97 -10.44
CA LYS A 241 7.67 -23.54 -11.41
C LYS A 241 7.06 -23.60 -12.81
N ASP A 242 5.82 -24.06 -12.91
CA ASP A 242 5.10 -24.19 -14.19
C ASP A 242 4.83 -22.83 -14.84
N ILE A 243 4.25 -21.85 -14.09
CA ILE A 243 3.94 -20.52 -14.63
C ILE A 243 5.20 -19.71 -15.00
N SER A 244 6.34 -20.00 -14.38
CA SER A 244 7.62 -19.35 -14.67
C SER A 244 8.45 -20.06 -15.74
N ASN A 245 7.90 -21.10 -16.39
CA ASN A 245 8.64 -21.93 -17.36
C ASN A 245 9.99 -22.44 -16.84
N ASN A 246 10.04 -22.73 -15.53
CA ASN A 246 11.22 -23.24 -14.83
C ASN A 246 12.50 -22.36 -14.94
N ILE A 247 12.36 -21.08 -15.27
CA ILE A 247 13.54 -20.21 -15.45
C ILE A 247 14.29 -19.94 -14.14
N PHE A 248 13.65 -20.13 -12.98
CA PHE A 248 14.26 -19.92 -11.67
C PHE A 248 14.86 -21.20 -11.06
N GLY A 249 14.81 -22.35 -11.77
CA GLY A 249 15.30 -23.63 -11.27
C GLY A 249 14.41 -24.22 -10.17
N GLU A 250 15.04 -24.90 -9.19
CA GLU A 250 14.28 -25.45 -8.06
C GLU A 250 13.76 -24.35 -7.14
N ILE A 251 12.50 -24.52 -6.72
CA ILE A 251 11.76 -23.56 -5.89
C ILE A 251 11.40 -24.21 -4.56
N LYS A 252 11.65 -23.48 -3.46
CA LYS A 252 11.29 -23.89 -2.09
C LYS A 252 10.57 -22.76 -1.38
N LEU A 253 9.52 -23.08 -0.62
CA LEU A 253 8.93 -22.12 0.31
C LEU A 253 9.92 -21.75 1.43
N THR A 254 10.06 -20.47 1.70
CA THR A 254 10.90 -19.93 2.79
C THR A 254 10.09 -19.23 3.87
N SER A 255 8.78 -19.10 3.70
CA SER A 255 7.86 -18.60 4.72
C SER A 255 6.56 -19.40 4.77
N LYS A 256 5.77 -19.19 5.80
CA LYS A 256 4.40 -19.73 5.86
C LYS A 256 3.54 -19.10 4.77
N LEU A 257 2.61 -19.91 4.23
CA LEU A 257 1.58 -19.44 3.33
C LEU A 257 0.51 -18.66 4.11
N MET A 258 0.31 -17.40 3.74
CA MET A 258 -0.76 -16.58 4.28
C MET A 258 -1.85 -16.40 3.23
N GLN A 259 -3.11 -16.44 3.67
CA GLN A 259 -4.26 -16.30 2.80
C GLN A 259 -5.16 -15.15 3.26
N PHE A 260 -5.61 -14.32 2.31
CA PHE A 260 -6.50 -13.20 2.56
C PHE A 260 -7.63 -13.17 1.54
N ASN A 261 -8.85 -12.85 1.98
CA ASN A 261 -9.91 -12.47 1.06
C ASN A 261 -9.63 -11.08 0.50
N LEU A 262 -9.79 -10.91 -0.80
CA LEU A 262 -9.58 -9.63 -1.46
C LEU A 262 -10.87 -8.80 -1.45
N ILE A 263 -10.91 -7.83 -0.57
CA ILE A 263 -12.00 -6.88 -0.45
C ILE A 263 -11.40 -5.48 -0.56
N GLY A 264 -11.80 -4.78 -1.61
CA GLY A 264 -11.53 -3.35 -1.71
C GLY A 264 -12.68 -2.54 -1.14
N PHE A 265 -12.41 -1.35 -0.68
CA PHE A 265 -13.44 -0.40 -0.31
C PHE A 265 -12.99 1.04 -0.48
N ASP A 266 -13.97 1.92 -0.56
CA ASP A 266 -13.83 3.36 -0.53
C ASP A 266 -14.78 3.91 0.53
N SER A 267 -14.27 4.66 1.49
CA SER A 267 -15.11 5.24 2.52
C SER A 267 -16.08 6.26 1.92
N LYS A 268 -17.33 6.27 2.35
CA LYS A 268 -18.30 7.28 1.90
C LYS A 268 -17.82 8.69 2.21
N THR A 269 -17.07 8.87 3.29
CA THR A 269 -16.42 10.15 3.61
C THR A 269 -14.99 9.95 4.11
N TYR A 270 -14.08 10.86 3.76
CA TYR A 270 -12.69 10.88 4.20
C TYR A 270 -12.47 11.88 5.35
N LYS A 271 -13.47 12.67 5.65
CA LYS A 271 -13.46 13.65 6.74
C LYS A 271 -14.87 13.83 7.31
N LEU A 272 -15.00 13.68 8.62
CA LEU A 272 -16.21 14.03 9.35
C LEU A 272 -15.83 14.97 10.50
N ASN A 273 -16.30 16.22 10.45
CA ASN A 273 -15.88 17.29 11.36
C ASN A 273 -14.34 17.36 11.46
N ASN A 274 -13.77 17.08 12.61
CA ASN A 274 -12.34 17.10 12.87
C ASN A 274 -11.68 15.72 12.82
N VAL A 275 -12.39 14.69 12.36
CA VAL A 275 -11.87 13.35 12.14
C VAL A 275 -11.53 13.14 10.67
N ILE A 276 -10.28 12.78 10.38
CA ILE A 276 -9.74 12.55 9.04
C ILE A 276 -9.30 11.08 8.93
N PHE A 277 -9.72 10.41 7.86
CA PHE A 277 -9.36 9.02 7.58
C PHE A 277 -8.21 8.99 6.57
N VAL A 278 -7.16 8.18 6.87
CA VAL A 278 -5.91 8.15 6.12
C VAL A 278 -5.50 6.69 5.83
N GLY A 279 -5.00 6.45 4.62
CA GLY A 279 -4.57 5.12 4.19
C GLY A 279 -5.72 4.11 4.19
N ASP A 280 -5.43 2.89 4.64
CA ASP A 280 -6.42 1.80 4.64
C ASP A 280 -7.62 2.06 5.57
N SER A 281 -7.64 3.13 6.36
CA SER A 281 -8.85 3.61 7.03
C SER A 281 -9.81 4.34 6.10
N ALA A 282 -9.31 5.03 5.09
CA ALA A 282 -10.11 5.75 4.11
C ALA A 282 -10.46 4.88 2.89
N HIS A 283 -9.50 4.10 2.41
CA HIS A 283 -9.59 3.35 1.17
C HIS A 283 -8.71 2.10 1.20
N SER A 284 -9.23 1.00 0.71
CA SER A 284 -8.46 -0.21 0.47
C SER A 284 -8.64 -0.64 -0.97
N ILE A 285 -7.55 -0.83 -1.68
CA ILE A 285 -7.56 -1.26 -3.07
C ILE A 285 -6.96 -2.65 -3.22
N HIS A 286 -7.26 -3.30 -4.34
CA HIS A 286 -6.64 -4.57 -4.70
C HIS A 286 -5.11 -4.47 -4.59
N PRO A 287 -4.41 -5.47 -3.99
CA PRO A 287 -2.95 -5.45 -3.78
C PRO A 287 -2.13 -5.54 -5.07
N LEU A 288 -2.73 -5.33 -6.23
CA LEU A 288 -2.03 -5.21 -7.50
C LEU A 288 -0.91 -4.17 -7.38
N ALA A 289 0.30 -4.59 -7.68
CA ALA A 289 1.50 -3.75 -7.68
C ALA A 289 1.89 -3.11 -6.34
N GLY A 290 1.42 -3.62 -5.19
CA GLY A 290 1.82 -3.11 -3.87
C GLY A 290 1.41 -1.65 -3.61
N MET A 291 0.32 -1.19 -4.20
CA MET A 291 -0.09 0.23 -4.18
C MET A 291 -0.60 0.72 -2.82
N GLY A 292 -1.06 -0.15 -1.90
CA GLY A 292 -1.73 0.27 -0.67
C GLY A 292 -0.89 1.21 0.19
N LEU A 293 0.34 0.84 0.52
CA LEU A 293 1.24 1.70 1.29
C LEU A 293 1.53 3.03 0.57
N ASN A 294 1.81 2.97 -0.74
CA ASN A 294 2.12 4.16 -1.52
C ASN A 294 0.95 5.15 -1.56
N LEU A 295 -0.30 4.66 -1.60
CA LEU A 295 -1.50 5.49 -1.50
C LEU A 295 -1.64 6.12 -0.11
N GLY A 296 -1.42 5.36 0.95
CA GLY A 296 -1.44 5.90 2.31
C GLY A 296 -0.38 7.00 2.53
N ILE A 297 0.82 6.84 1.95
CA ILE A 297 1.85 7.89 1.98
C ILE A 297 1.44 9.10 1.11
N SER A 298 0.77 8.87 -0.03
CA SER A 298 0.21 9.97 -0.83
C SER A 298 -0.81 10.80 -0.05
N ASP A 299 -1.62 10.17 0.80
CA ASP A 299 -2.53 10.87 1.70
C ASP A 299 -1.77 11.80 2.63
N ILE A 300 -0.67 11.32 3.23
CA ILE A 300 0.16 12.12 4.13
C ILE A 300 0.77 13.32 3.39
N ILE A 301 1.32 13.10 2.20
CA ILE A 301 1.92 14.17 1.38
C ILE A 301 0.88 15.26 1.10
N GLU A 302 -0.35 14.88 0.79
CA GLU A 302 -1.43 15.88 0.55
C GLU A 302 -1.81 16.62 1.83
N ILE A 303 -1.92 15.93 2.98
CA ILE A 303 -2.15 16.54 4.29
C ILE A 303 -1.04 17.56 4.58
N MET A 304 0.21 17.19 4.39
CA MET A 304 1.37 18.06 4.62
C MET A 304 1.39 19.25 3.64
N SER A 305 0.99 19.04 2.39
CA SER A 305 0.85 20.11 1.41
C SER A 305 -0.16 21.16 1.86
N ILE A 306 -1.29 20.74 2.41
CA ILE A 306 -2.31 21.65 2.96
C ILE A 306 -1.75 22.44 4.14
N ILE A 307 -1.09 21.74 5.09
CA ILE A 307 -0.53 22.37 6.29
C ILE A 307 0.54 23.42 5.92
N ASN A 308 1.41 23.10 4.98
CA ASN A 308 2.50 23.98 4.60
C ASN A 308 2.08 25.18 3.74
N ASN A 309 0.98 25.05 2.98
CA ASN A 309 0.54 26.09 2.03
C ASN A 309 -0.72 26.85 2.48
N SER A 310 -1.39 26.41 3.54
CA SER A 310 -2.61 27.06 3.99
C SER A 310 -2.30 28.37 4.74
N LYS A 311 -2.99 29.44 4.35
CA LYS A 311 -3.06 30.68 5.11
C LYS A 311 -4.18 30.67 6.16
N GLN A 312 -4.98 29.63 6.22
CA GLN A 312 -6.09 29.49 7.17
C GLN A 312 -5.56 29.06 8.53
N SER A 313 -6.27 29.43 9.58
CA SER A 313 -6.00 28.92 10.92
C SER A 313 -6.23 27.40 10.95
N PHE A 314 -5.39 26.68 11.67
CA PHE A 314 -5.53 25.25 11.89
C PHE A 314 -6.90 24.88 12.49
N ASN A 315 -7.48 25.77 13.29
CA ASN A 315 -8.80 25.60 13.92
C ASN A 315 -9.99 25.75 12.94
N ASN A 316 -9.74 26.01 11.65
CA ASN A 316 -10.82 26.11 10.67
C ASN A 316 -11.41 24.73 10.36
N LYS A 317 -12.70 24.54 10.62
CA LYS A 317 -13.44 23.28 10.37
C LYS A 317 -13.28 22.73 8.93
N ASN A 318 -13.00 23.59 7.96
CA ASN A 318 -12.80 23.21 6.56
C ASN A 318 -11.34 22.96 6.18
N TYR A 319 -10.42 23.03 7.13
CA TYR A 319 -8.99 22.99 6.89
C TYR A 319 -8.56 21.79 6.00
N PHE A 320 -9.05 20.60 6.30
CA PHE A 320 -8.75 19.37 5.54
C PHE A 320 -9.83 18.97 4.52
N SER A 321 -10.80 19.85 4.20
CA SER A 321 -11.84 19.53 3.21
C SER A 321 -11.27 19.38 1.79
N GLY A 322 -10.17 20.08 1.48
CA GLY A 322 -9.42 19.94 0.24
C GLY A 322 -8.82 18.54 0.08
N TYR A 323 -8.20 18.02 1.14
CA TYR A 323 -7.68 16.67 1.21
C TYR A 323 -8.77 15.64 0.88
N ALA A 324 -9.87 15.65 1.63
CA ALA A 324 -10.94 14.68 1.47
C ALA A 324 -11.48 14.62 0.03
N ARG A 325 -11.67 15.79 -0.60
CA ARG A 325 -12.16 15.89 -1.98
C ARG A 325 -11.15 15.38 -2.99
N LYS A 326 -9.88 15.79 -2.88
CA LYS A 326 -8.82 15.43 -3.81
C LYS A 326 -8.50 13.92 -3.74
N GLN A 327 -8.31 13.38 -2.54
CA GLN A 327 -7.98 11.97 -2.37
C GLN A 327 -9.12 11.04 -2.80
N LYS A 328 -10.38 11.45 -2.57
CA LYS A 328 -11.53 10.68 -3.07
C LYS A 328 -11.54 10.56 -4.61
N ILE A 329 -11.17 11.63 -5.31
CA ILE A 329 -11.05 11.60 -6.78
C ILE A 329 -9.90 10.69 -7.21
N ILE A 330 -8.74 10.82 -6.56
CA ILE A 330 -7.55 10.02 -6.86
C ILE A 330 -7.84 8.53 -6.67
N ASN A 331 -8.40 8.15 -5.53
CA ASN A 331 -8.69 6.75 -5.22
C ASN A 331 -9.78 6.17 -6.13
N LYS A 332 -10.81 6.96 -6.49
CA LYS A 332 -11.79 6.54 -7.48
C LYS A 332 -11.14 6.23 -8.83
N LYS A 333 -10.20 7.06 -9.30
CA LYS A 333 -9.46 6.82 -10.55
C LYS A 333 -8.57 5.58 -10.44
N ALA A 334 -7.84 5.40 -9.33
CA ALA A 334 -7.01 4.21 -9.10
C ALA A 334 -7.85 2.93 -9.15
N ARG A 335 -9.01 2.90 -8.50
CA ARG A 335 -9.95 1.77 -8.54
C ARG A 335 -10.45 1.50 -9.97
N GLN A 336 -10.78 2.54 -10.73
CA GLN A 336 -11.21 2.38 -12.13
C GLN A 336 -10.10 1.80 -13.00
N GLN A 337 -8.85 2.23 -12.82
CA GLN A 337 -7.69 1.69 -13.53
C GLN A 337 -7.47 0.21 -13.21
N LEU A 338 -7.57 -0.18 -11.92
CA LEU A 338 -7.44 -1.58 -11.52
C LEU A 338 -8.55 -2.45 -12.12
N LYS A 339 -9.80 -1.99 -12.11
CA LYS A 339 -10.92 -2.69 -12.77
C LYS A 339 -10.72 -2.81 -14.30
N PHE A 340 -10.12 -1.80 -14.91
CA PHE A 340 -9.78 -1.85 -16.34
C PHE A 340 -8.71 -2.90 -16.62
N ILE A 341 -7.63 -2.93 -15.82
CA ILE A 341 -6.58 -3.96 -15.93
C ILE A 341 -7.17 -5.35 -15.72
N GLU A 342 -8.04 -5.52 -14.71
CA GLU A 342 -8.73 -6.78 -14.45
C GLU A 342 -9.53 -7.27 -15.68
N ARG A 343 -10.31 -6.39 -16.30
CA ARG A 343 -11.05 -6.72 -17.53
C ARG A 343 -10.13 -7.14 -18.68
N ILE A 344 -8.94 -6.53 -18.78
CA ILE A 344 -7.95 -6.88 -19.81
C ILE A 344 -7.46 -8.32 -19.62
N TYR A 345 -6.95 -8.66 -18.42
CA TYR A 345 -6.39 -10.00 -18.24
C TYR A 345 -7.45 -11.10 -18.16
N SER A 346 -8.68 -10.77 -17.77
CA SER A 346 -9.82 -11.70 -17.75
C SER A 346 -10.49 -11.89 -19.11
N ALA A 347 -10.01 -11.24 -20.19
CA ALA A 347 -10.61 -11.38 -21.51
C ALA A 347 -10.48 -12.80 -22.05
N GLU A 348 -11.61 -13.42 -22.38
CA GLU A 348 -11.67 -14.80 -22.91
C GLU A 348 -11.68 -14.83 -24.45
N ASN A 349 -12.20 -13.77 -25.10
CA ASN A 349 -12.33 -13.66 -26.54
C ASN A 349 -10.95 -13.61 -27.23
N GLU A 350 -10.73 -14.45 -28.23
CA GLU A 350 -9.46 -14.53 -28.96
C GLU A 350 -9.07 -13.22 -29.68
N ILE A 351 -10.05 -12.46 -30.16
CA ILE A 351 -9.80 -11.14 -30.76
C ILE A 351 -9.25 -10.18 -29.72
N ALA A 352 -9.88 -10.14 -28.54
CA ALA A 352 -9.41 -9.31 -27.43
C ALA A 352 -7.99 -9.71 -26.99
N LYS A 353 -7.69 -11.00 -26.88
CA LYS A 353 -6.35 -11.52 -26.56
C LYS A 353 -5.31 -11.06 -27.59
N ARG A 354 -5.64 -11.09 -28.87
CA ARG A 354 -4.74 -10.60 -29.96
C ARG A 354 -4.49 -9.09 -29.83
N ILE A 355 -5.54 -8.30 -29.60
CA ILE A 355 -5.43 -6.84 -29.40
C ILE A 355 -4.53 -6.53 -28.20
N ILE A 356 -4.70 -7.23 -27.08
CA ILE A 356 -3.87 -7.07 -25.88
C ILE A 356 -2.40 -7.35 -26.22
N LYS A 357 -2.09 -8.46 -26.87
CA LYS A 357 -0.72 -8.82 -27.28
C LYS A 357 -0.09 -7.79 -28.22
N ILE A 358 -0.83 -7.27 -29.18
CA ILE A 358 -0.38 -6.20 -30.09
C ILE A 358 -0.11 -4.92 -29.27
N GLY A 359 -1.01 -4.54 -28.37
CA GLY A 359 -0.86 -3.39 -27.49
C GLY A 359 0.39 -3.50 -26.62
N MET A 360 0.62 -4.64 -25.97
CA MET A 360 1.81 -4.91 -25.16
C MET A 360 3.10 -4.79 -26.00
N SER A 361 3.14 -5.43 -27.18
CA SER A 361 4.29 -5.34 -28.09
C SER A 361 4.56 -3.89 -28.55
N SER A 362 3.51 -3.11 -28.79
CA SER A 362 3.63 -1.69 -29.17
C SER A 362 4.19 -0.84 -28.04
N ILE A 363 3.76 -1.08 -26.80
CA ILE A 363 4.28 -0.41 -25.62
C ILE A 363 5.75 -0.81 -25.40
N ASP A 364 6.07 -2.10 -25.50
CA ASP A 364 7.42 -2.59 -25.26
C ASP A 364 8.44 -2.01 -26.23
N LYS A 365 8.08 -1.83 -27.50
CA LYS A 365 8.92 -1.20 -28.54
C LYS A 365 9.05 0.32 -28.40
N SER A 366 8.17 0.98 -27.63
CA SER A 366 8.16 2.44 -27.48
C SER A 366 8.81 2.90 -26.18
N SER A 367 10.06 3.39 -26.25
CA SER A 367 10.74 3.97 -25.09
C SER A 367 9.98 5.19 -24.53
N TYR A 368 9.30 5.95 -25.38
CA TYR A 368 8.46 7.08 -24.93
C TYR A 368 7.29 6.64 -24.07
N LEU A 369 6.53 5.63 -24.52
CA LEU A 369 5.39 5.10 -23.76
C LEU A 369 5.86 4.45 -22.45
N LYS A 370 6.93 3.66 -22.49
CA LYS A 370 7.54 3.07 -21.27
C LYS A 370 7.92 4.16 -20.26
N LYS A 371 8.61 5.21 -20.68
CA LYS A 371 8.98 6.33 -19.83
C LYS A 371 7.75 7.02 -19.22
N LYS A 372 6.72 7.27 -20.01
CA LYS A 372 5.47 7.89 -19.55
C LYS A 372 4.77 7.03 -18.49
N ILE A 373 4.69 5.71 -18.72
CA ILE A 373 4.09 4.76 -17.76
C ILE A 373 4.88 4.73 -16.44
N VAL A 374 6.20 4.59 -16.50
CA VAL A 374 7.04 4.55 -15.28
C VAL A 374 6.98 5.88 -14.53
N LYS A 375 7.02 7.01 -15.23
CA LYS A 375 6.86 8.34 -14.61
C LYS A 375 5.51 8.47 -13.91
N HIS A 376 4.44 8.00 -14.55
CA HIS A 376 3.10 7.99 -13.96
C HIS A 376 3.04 7.11 -12.71
N ALA A 377 3.57 5.89 -12.75
CA ALA A 377 3.60 4.97 -11.62
C ALA A 377 4.44 5.52 -10.44
N ASN A 378 5.53 6.24 -10.72
CA ASN A 378 6.42 6.80 -9.71
C ASN A 378 5.94 8.09 -9.07
N ASN A 379 5.25 8.93 -9.83
CA ASN A 379 4.74 10.21 -9.32
C ASN A 379 3.42 10.06 -8.60
N ASN A 380 2.92 8.85 -8.51
CA ASN A 380 1.62 8.45 -8.00
C ASN A 380 0.61 9.58 -8.01
N LEU A 381 -0.32 9.51 -8.95
CA LEU A 381 -1.64 10.07 -8.76
C LEU A 381 -1.78 11.60 -8.96
N ASN A 382 -0.73 12.34 -9.27
CA ASN A 382 -0.95 13.59 -10.00
C ASN A 382 -1.41 13.21 -11.42
N LEU A 383 -2.62 12.66 -11.46
CA LEU A 383 -3.40 12.47 -12.65
C LEU A 383 -3.81 13.87 -13.13
N PHE A 384 -3.00 14.43 -14.08
CA PHE A 384 -3.24 15.64 -14.87
C PHE A 384 -3.43 16.92 -14.09
#